data_a20010e972d6328965548059c2c5d402
#
_entry.id   a20010e972d6328965548059c2c5d402
#
_cell.length_a   1.000
_cell.length_b   1.000
_cell.length_c   1.000
_cell.angle_alpha   90.00
_cell.angle_beta   90.00
_cell.angle_gamma   90.00
#
_symmetry.space_group_name_H-M   'P 1'
#
loop_
_entity.id
_entity.type
_entity.pdbx_description
1 polymer ?
#
loop_
_entity_poly.entity_id
_entity_poly.type
_entity_poly.pdbx_seq_one_letter_code
_entity_poly.pdbx_strand_id
1 'polypeptide(L)'
;MPHVTMTKAWTTRTGRECLALARELLGGNGIVLDFGVAKAFCDLEALYTYEGTYEINALVTGRFLTGISAVKAPTAGSQPAQWRAKL
;
A
#
# COMPACT_ATOMS: atom_id res chain seq x y z
N MET A 1 -5.72 -14.78 3.66
CA MET A 1 -5.78 -13.44 4.29
C MET A 1 -6.13 -12.30 3.35
N PRO A 2 -6.90 -12.54 2.28
CA PRO A 2 -7.19 -11.47 1.33
C PRO A 2 -8.03 -10.34 1.91
N HIS A 3 -8.92 -10.66 2.86
CA HIS A 3 -9.74 -9.61 3.49
C HIS A 3 -8.90 -8.65 4.33
N VAL A 4 -7.85 -9.14 4.97
CA VAL A 4 -6.94 -8.31 5.76
C VAL A 4 -6.15 -7.38 4.85
N THR A 5 -5.61 -7.90 3.75
CA THR A 5 -4.83 -7.08 2.81
C THR A 5 -5.69 -6.04 2.11
N MET A 6 -6.91 -6.39 1.72
CA MET A 6 -7.85 -5.42 1.14
C MET A 6 -8.19 -4.32 2.12
N THR A 7 -8.49 -4.71 3.36
CA THR A 7 -8.85 -3.76 4.41
C THR A 7 -7.70 -2.80 4.71
N LYS A 8 -6.49 -3.32 4.84
CA LYS A 8 -5.33 -2.46 5.08
C LYS A 8 -5.11 -1.51 3.92
N ALA A 9 -5.14 -1.99 2.69
CA ALA A 9 -4.93 -1.16 1.51
C ALA A 9 -5.97 -0.05 1.43
N TRP A 10 -7.24 -0.36 1.57
CA TRP A 10 -8.31 0.61 1.46
C TRP A 10 -8.30 1.61 2.61
N THR A 11 -8.18 1.11 3.84
CA THR A 11 -8.26 1.95 5.05
C THR A 11 -7.10 2.95 5.11
N THR A 12 -5.88 2.48 4.86
CA THR A 12 -4.70 3.36 4.96
C THR A 12 -4.69 4.38 3.82
N ARG A 13 -5.12 4.01 2.63
CA ARG A 13 -5.21 4.95 1.51
C ARG A 13 -6.28 6.00 1.75
N THR A 14 -7.45 5.58 2.22
CA THR A 14 -8.54 6.50 2.53
C THR A 14 -8.15 7.47 3.65
N GLY A 15 -7.51 6.97 4.71
CA GLY A 15 -7.00 7.81 5.79
C GLY A 15 -5.98 8.82 5.30
N ARG A 16 -5.10 8.41 4.40
CA ARG A 16 -4.11 9.30 3.80
C ARG A 16 -4.77 10.43 3.02
N GLU A 17 -5.78 10.12 2.24
CA GLU A 17 -6.55 11.11 1.49
C GLU A 17 -7.29 12.07 2.43
N CYS A 18 -7.89 11.56 3.50
CA CYS A 18 -8.56 12.38 4.50
C CYS A 18 -7.60 13.36 5.17
N LEU A 19 -6.39 12.92 5.51
CA LEU A 19 -5.40 13.79 6.14
C LEU A 19 -4.88 14.85 5.17
N ALA A 20 -4.75 14.51 3.89
CA ALA A 20 -4.37 15.48 2.87
C ALA A 20 -5.43 16.59 2.76
N LEU A 21 -6.71 16.21 2.79
CA LEU A 21 -7.81 17.19 2.77
C LEU A 21 -7.86 18.03 4.04
N ALA A 22 -7.61 17.42 5.20
CA ALA A 22 -7.55 18.15 6.47
C ALA A 22 -6.42 19.19 6.45
N ARG A 23 -5.27 18.82 5.89
CA ARG A 23 -4.15 19.75 5.74
C ARG A 23 -4.52 20.93 4.86
N GLU A 24 -5.23 20.67 3.76
CA GLU A 24 -5.68 21.73 2.86
C GLU A 24 -6.64 22.68 3.56
N LEU A 25 -7.58 22.15 4.35
CA LEU A 25 -8.55 22.97 5.08
C LEU A 25 -7.89 23.93 6.06
N LEU A 26 -6.79 23.52 6.68
CA LEU A 26 -6.05 24.36 7.61
C LEU A 26 -5.16 25.41 6.93
N GLY A 27 -4.96 25.30 5.62
CA GLY A 27 -4.07 26.19 4.90
C GLY A 27 -2.64 26.12 5.44
N GLY A 28 -2.02 27.28 5.72
CA GLY A 28 -0.67 27.33 6.27
C GLY A 28 -0.53 26.62 7.61
N ASN A 29 -1.59 26.57 8.40
CA ASN A 29 -1.59 25.86 9.69
C ASN A 29 -1.51 24.35 9.52
N GLY A 30 -1.80 23.84 8.34
CA GLY A 30 -1.75 22.41 8.06
C GLY A 30 -0.34 21.82 8.05
N ILE A 31 0.69 22.65 7.95
CA ILE A 31 2.08 22.20 7.99
C ILE A 31 2.75 22.48 9.34
N VAL A 32 2.02 23.07 10.28
CA VAL A 32 2.52 23.36 11.62
C VAL A 32 2.15 22.21 12.55
N LEU A 33 3.12 21.70 13.30
CA LEU A 33 2.93 20.54 14.16
C LEU A 33 1.93 20.77 15.30
N ASP A 34 1.76 22.02 15.71
CA ASP A 34 0.87 22.38 16.83
C ASP A 34 -0.58 21.97 16.61
N PHE A 35 -1.02 21.85 15.36
CA PHE A 35 -2.40 21.47 15.05
C PHE A 35 -2.58 19.96 14.91
N GLY A 36 -1.51 19.19 15.03
CA GLY A 36 -1.58 17.73 15.04
C GLY A 36 -1.79 17.06 13.68
N VAL A 37 -2.23 17.79 12.66
CA VAL A 37 -2.49 17.20 11.33
C VAL A 37 -1.20 16.79 10.65
N ALA A 38 -0.15 17.61 10.73
CA ALA A 38 1.15 17.28 10.12
C ALA A 38 1.75 16.04 10.77
N LYS A 39 1.64 15.91 12.10
CA LYS A 39 2.10 14.72 12.80
C LYS A 39 1.30 13.49 12.38
N ALA A 40 -0.02 13.61 12.33
CA ALA A 40 -0.90 12.51 11.93
C ALA A 40 -0.61 12.07 10.49
N PHE A 41 -0.30 13.02 9.61
CA PHE A 41 0.08 12.71 8.23
C PHE A 41 1.34 11.86 8.18
N CYS A 42 2.37 12.24 8.95
CA CYS A 42 3.61 11.46 9.01
C CYS A 42 3.37 10.08 9.61
N ASP A 43 2.60 9.99 10.68
CA ASP A 43 2.28 8.72 11.32
C ASP A 43 1.53 7.79 10.38
N LEU A 44 0.58 8.33 9.62
CA LEU A 44 -0.20 7.53 8.69
C LEU A 44 0.63 7.07 7.48
N GLU A 45 1.65 7.83 7.09
CA GLU A 45 2.56 7.38 6.04
C GLU A 45 3.29 6.09 6.47
N ALA A 46 3.62 5.95 7.75
CA ALA A 46 4.18 4.71 8.28
C ALA A 46 3.17 3.57 8.18
N LEU A 47 1.92 3.81 8.57
CA LEU A 47 0.86 2.81 8.47
C LEU A 47 0.59 2.39 7.03
N TYR A 48 0.67 3.34 6.10
CA TYR A 48 0.46 3.07 4.68
C TYR A 48 1.59 2.21 4.10
N THR A 49 2.78 2.35 4.64
CA THR A 49 3.99 1.76 4.07
C THR A 49 4.40 0.43 4.70
N TYR A 50 4.34 0.31 6.02
CA TYR A 50 4.92 -0.84 6.71
C TYR A 50 3.98 -2.07 6.67
N GLU A 51 4.56 -3.25 6.94
CA GLU A 51 3.82 -4.53 6.97
C GLU A 51 3.08 -4.80 5.65
N GLY A 52 3.73 -4.47 4.55
CA GLY A 52 3.17 -4.56 3.22
C GLY A 52 2.63 -3.21 2.76
N THR A 53 3.25 -2.65 1.73
CA THR A 53 2.83 -1.38 1.15
C THR A 53 1.45 -1.52 0.51
N TYR A 54 0.84 -0.38 0.16
CA TYR A 54 -0.41 -0.38 -0.59
C TYR A 54 -0.29 -1.21 -1.87
N GLU A 55 0.81 -1.04 -2.59
CA GLU A 55 1.03 -1.73 -3.85
C GLU A 55 1.12 -3.25 -3.66
N ILE A 56 1.85 -3.70 -2.64
CA ILE A 56 1.96 -5.13 -2.34
C ILE A 56 0.60 -5.69 -1.91
N ASN A 57 -0.14 -4.98 -1.08
CA ASN A 57 -1.47 -5.42 -0.65
C ASN A 57 -2.46 -5.46 -1.82
N ALA A 58 -2.34 -4.51 -2.76
CA ALA A 58 -3.16 -4.53 -3.97
C ALA A 58 -2.82 -5.73 -4.84
N LEU A 59 -1.55 -6.08 -4.97
CA LEU A 59 -1.11 -7.25 -5.73
C LEU A 59 -1.59 -8.56 -5.09
N VAL A 60 -1.55 -8.66 -3.76
CA VAL A 60 -2.07 -9.83 -3.05
C VAL A 60 -3.57 -9.96 -3.26
N THR A 61 -4.30 -8.85 -3.20
CA THR A 61 -5.75 -8.83 -3.46
C THR A 61 -6.04 -9.26 -4.89
N GLY A 62 -5.27 -8.74 -5.86
CA GLY A 62 -5.41 -9.12 -7.25
C GLY A 62 -5.17 -10.60 -7.47
N ARG A 63 -4.17 -11.16 -6.80
CA ARG A 63 -3.91 -12.61 -6.85
C ARG A 63 -5.10 -13.42 -6.36
N PHE A 64 -5.70 -12.98 -5.26
CA PHE A 64 -6.87 -13.66 -4.71
C PHE A 64 -8.05 -13.60 -5.69
N LEU A 65 -8.31 -12.43 -6.29
CA LEU A 65 -9.46 -12.24 -7.18
C LEU A 65 -9.27 -12.93 -8.54
N THR A 66 -8.06 -12.95 -9.07
CA THR A 66 -7.78 -13.48 -10.42
C THR A 66 -7.11 -14.83 -10.43
N GLY A 67 -6.49 -15.23 -9.31
CA GLY A 67 -5.67 -16.44 -9.25
C GLY A 67 -4.29 -16.27 -9.88
N ILE A 68 -3.95 -15.09 -10.38
CA ILE A 68 -2.68 -14.82 -11.05
C ILE A 68 -1.75 -14.09 -10.09
N SER A 69 -0.54 -14.64 -9.88
CA SER A 69 0.46 -14.01 -9.04
C SER A 69 1.33 -13.07 -9.87
N ALA A 70 1.38 -11.79 -9.47
CA ALA A 70 2.23 -10.80 -10.13
C ALA A 70 3.69 -10.90 -9.67
N VAL A 71 3.89 -11.31 -8.40
CA VAL A 71 5.23 -11.47 -7.82
C VAL A 71 5.31 -12.86 -7.22
N LYS A 72 6.19 -13.68 -7.76
CA LYS A 72 6.38 -15.04 -7.30
C LYS A 72 7.84 -15.40 -7.38
N ALA A 73 8.38 -15.97 -6.29
CA ALA A 73 9.75 -16.45 -6.30
C ALA A 73 9.91 -17.54 -7.36
N PRO A 74 10.93 -17.45 -8.23
CA PRO A 74 11.14 -18.45 -9.26
C PRO A 74 11.55 -19.78 -8.65
N THR A 75 10.89 -20.87 -9.09
CA THR A 75 11.29 -22.22 -8.76
C THR A 75 11.52 -22.99 -10.07
N ALA A 76 12.34 -24.03 -10.02
CA ALA A 76 12.70 -24.79 -11.22
C ALA A 76 11.49 -25.32 -12.00
N GLY A 77 10.41 -25.67 -11.31
CA GLY A 77 9.23 -26.24 -11.93
C GLY A 77 8.14 -25.25 -12.29
N SER A 78 8.27 -23.98 -11.92
CA SER A 78 7.18 -23.00 -12.01
C SER A 78 7.35 -22.00 -13.14
N GLN A 79 8.53 -21.90 -13.76
CA GLN A 79 8.77 -20.92 -14.81
C GLN A 79 8.81 -21.56 -16.19
N PRO A 80 8.30 -20.85 -17.21
CA PRO A 80 8.48 -21.30 -18.58
C PRO A 80 9.98 -21.38 -18.96
N ALA A 81 10.31 -22.25 -19.89
CA ALA A 81 11.69 -22.47 -20.31
C ALA A 81 12.35 -21.19 -20.83
N GLN A 82 11.60 -20.35 -21.55
CA GLN A 82 12.12 -19.09 -22.08
C GLN A 82 12.54 -18.12 -20.97
N TRP A 83 11.90 -18.16 -19.84
CA TRP A 83 12.28 -17.33 -18.70
C TRP A 83 13.58 -17.79 -18.10
N ARG A 84 13.77 -19.12 -18.00
CA ARG A 84 15.01 -19.67 -17.49
C ARG A 84 16.19 -19.38 -18.39
N ALA A 85 15.95 -19.35 -19.69
CA ALA A 85 17.01 -19.04 -20.67
C ALA A 85 17.46 -17.58 -20.57
N LYS A 86 16.63 -16.68 -20.06
CA LYS A 86 16.98 -15.26 -19.91
C LYS A 86 17.68 -14.94 -18.59
N LEU A 87 17.68 -15.86 -17.67
CA LEU A 87 18.34 -15.70 -16.39
C LEU A 87 19.80 -16.14 -16.47
#